data_837c113c8a55b0ac28ae163d9aebfddb
#
_entry.id   837c113c8a55b0ac28ae163d9aebfddb
#
_cell.length_a   1.000
_cell.length_b   1.000
_cell.length_c   1.000
_cell.angle_alpha   90.00
_cell.angle_beta   90.00
_cell.angle_gamma   90.00
#
_symmetry.space_group_name_H-M   'P 1'
#
loop_
_entity.id
_entity.type
_entity.pdbx_description
1 polymer ?
#
loop_
_entity_poly.entity_id
_entity_poly.type
_entity_poly.pdbx_seq_one_letter_code
_entity_poly.pdbx_strand_id
1 'polypeptide(L)'
;MTNKPESVDVQRFREGLGRASVRQGPVDRGLGLLIRGVCRIVCWRVDASGFDDLPRGETGRAGAGCLIVVAPHRAWIDPFLLLAAWPRGAARLVWFGDGPTMSRSWWRRWLFPRLGMIPIAPGSGGPRAYAELTAQVMSAGAALAIFPEKGPPSPPEETRTIAPGFAYLALHAGAFVVPVVLAGTHHIVRGSSFTVDALAALDVAAADQQVFSPPGRRRAAELTERYRMAVATVLPGRSALADGRRPAQDRWRWLATLFH
;
A
#
# COMPACT_ATOMS: atom_id res chain seq x y z
N MET A 1 -21.28 30.61 8.68
CA MET A 1 -20.34 29.48 8.48
C MET A 1 -20.39 28.64 9.75
N THR A 2 -21.26 27.64 9.79
CA THR A 2 -21.44 26.77 10.96
C THR A 2 -20.31 25.73 10.93
N ASN A 3 -19.41 25.86 11.88
CA ASN A 3 -18.36 24.86 12.14
C ASN A 3 -19.06 23.56 12.58
N LYS A 4 -19.28 22.65 11.64
CA LYS A 4 -19.79 21.31 11.94
C LYS A 4 -18.72 20.62 12.80
N PRO A 5 -19.06 20.13 14.02
CA PRO A 5 -18.06 19.50 14.88
C PRO A 5 -17.38 18.38 14.11
N GLU A 6 -16.05 18.38 14.13
CA GLU A 6 -15.22 17.29 13.59
C GLU A 6 -15.78 15.97 14.14
N SER A 7 -16.09 15.02 13.25
CA SER A 7 -16.68 13.76 13.72
C SER A 7 -15.70 13.09 14.70
N VAL A 8 -16.23 12.52 15.78
CA VAL A 8 -15.46 11.79 16.81
C VAL A 8 -14.50 10.78 16.19
N ASP A 9 -14.80 10.29 15.00
CA ASP A 9 -13.96 9.37 14.23
C ASP A 9 -12.70 10.03 13.65
N VAL A 10 -12.77 11.29 13.22
CA VAL A 10 -11.58 12.03 12.71
C VAL A 10 -10.64 12.34 13.87
N GLN A 11 -11.16 12.65 15.05
CA GLN A 11 -10.33 12.89 16.22
C GLN A 11 -9.67 11.60 16.73
N ARG A 12 -10.40 10.51 16.83
CA ARG A 12 -9.84 9.17 17.14
C ARG A 12 -8.80 8.73 16.10
N PHE A 13 -8.98 9.14 14.87
CA PHE A 13 -8.07 8.86 13.78
C PHE A 13 -6.77 9.68 13.89
N ARG A 14 -6.84 10.98 14.23
CA ARG A 14 -5.66 11.81 14.55
C ARG A 14 -4.89 11.28 15.76
N GLU A 15 -5.60 10.82 16.78
CA GLU A 15 -4.98 10.16 17.93
C GLU A 15 -4.31 8.83 17.56
N GLY A 16 -4.89 8.09 16.60
CA GLY A 16 -4.31 6.88 16.02
C GLY A 16 -3.02 7.17 15.23
N LEU A 17 -2.97 8.29 14.49
CA LEU A 17 -1.77 8.79 13.82
C LEU A 17 -0.67 9.19 14.81
N GLY A 18 -1.03 9.84 15.92
CA GLY A 18 -0.08 10.17 16.99
C GLY A 18 0.54 8.93 17.65
N ARG A 19 -0.21 7.81 17.68
CA ARG A 19 0.27 6.51 18.19
C ARG A 19 1.01 5.69 17.12
N ALA A 20 0.61 5.77 15.87
CA ALA A 20 1.37 5.25 14.75
C ALA A 20 2.51 6.23 14.43
N SER A 21 3.44 6.39 15.37
CA SER A 21 4.63 7.24 15.22
C SER A 21 5.19 7.09 13.81
N VAL A 22 5.21 8.19 13.04
CA VAL A 22 5.81 8.24 11.69
C VAL A 22 7.31 7.90 11.74
N ARG A 23 7.89 7.92 12.93
CA ARG A 23 9.25 7.46 13.18
C ARG A 23 9.26 5.97 13.50
N GLN A 24 10.02 5.19 12.73
CA GLN A 24 10.27 3.79 13.03
C GLN A 24 11.00 3.67 14.35
N GLY A 25 10.32 3.13 15.37
CA GLY A 25 10.94 2.71 16.60
C GLY A 25 11.78 1.43 16.39
N PRO A 26 12.64 1.07 17.38
CA PRO A 26 13.40 -0.18 17.32
C PRO A 26 12.49 -1.43 17.21
N VAL A 27 11.32 -1.39 17.83
CA VAL A 27 10.31 -2.48 17.76
C VAL A 27 9.76 -2.63 16.32
N ASP A 28 9.49 -1.53 15.64
CA ASP A 28 8.97 -1.56 14.26
C ASP A 28 10.01 -2.13 13.29
N ARG A 29 11.29 -1.81 13.50
CA ARG A 29 12.41 -2.37 12.75
C ARG A 29 12.58 -3.86 13.01
N GLY A 30 12.50 -4.27 14.26
CA GLY A 30 12.54 -5.68 14.66
C GLY A 30 11.40 -6.49 14.04
N LEU A 31 10.20 -5.93 13.98
CA LEU A 31 9.03 -6.57 13.39
C LEU A 31 9.16 -6.74 11.86
N GLY A 32 9.72 -5.74 11.16
CA GLY A 32 10.04 -5.86 9.73
C GLY A 32 11.08 -6.96 9.45
N LEU A 33 12.08 -7.12 10.34
CA LEU A 33 13.05 -8.21 10.25
C LEU A 33 12.39 -9.57 10.52
N LEU A 34 11.47 -9.63 11.47
CA LEU A 34 10.69 -10.84 11.78
C LEU A 34 9.87 -11.29 10.58
N ILE A 35 9.17 -10.39 9.90
CA ILE A 35 8.39 -10.72 8.69
C ILE A 35 9.29 -11.30 7.61
N ARG A 36 10.45 -10.69 7.36
CA ARG A 36 11.44 -11.21 6.41
C ARG A 36 11.96 -12.59 6.83
N GLY A 37 12.17 -12.79 8.12
CA GLY A 37 12.55 -14.08 8.70
C GLY A 37 11.47 -15.13 8.48
N VAL A 38 10.22 -14.80 8.76
CA VAL A 38 9.07 -15.70 8.52
C VAL A 38 8.96 -16.07 7.04
N CYS A 39 9.08 -15.14 6.11
CA CYS A 39 9.09 -15.44 4.68
C CYS A 39 10.19 -16.45 4.32
N ARG A 40 11.38 -16.31 4.90
CA ARG A 40 12.49 -17.27 4.69
C ARG A 40 12.20 -18.65 5.32
N ILE A 41 11.62 -18.70 6.51
CA ILE A 41 11.30 -19.96 7.21
C ILE A 41 10.24 -20.74 6.44
N VAL A 42 9.24 -20.05 5.89
CA VAL A 42 8.20 -20.68 5.06
C VAL A 42 8.72 -21.03 3.66
N CYS A 43 10.01 -20.76 3.39
CA CYS A 43 10.66 -20.95 2.09
C CYS A 43 10.01 -20.14 0.96
N TRP A 44 9.41 -18.99 1.28
CA TRP A 44 8.90 -18.07 0.28
C TRP A 44 10.04 -17.23 -0.31
N ARG A 45 10.10 -17.22 -1.63
CA ARG A 45 11.01 -16.33 -2.33
C ARG A 45 10.27 -15.03 -2.65
N VAL A 46 10.80 -13.91 -2.19
CA VAL A 46 10.33 -12.58 -2.53
C VAL A 46 11.41 -11.90 -3.35
N ASP A 47 11.20 -11.82 -4.65
CA ASP A 47 12.09 -11.12 -5.57
C ASP A 47 11.60 -9.66 -5.68
N ALA A 48 12.45 -8.72 -5.29
CA ALA A 48 12.13 -7.29 -5.29
C ALA A 48 13.02 -6.54 -6.27
N SER A 49 12.45 -5.62 -7.07
CA SER A 49 13.22 -4.78 -8.00
C SER A 49 12.67 -3.36 -8.08
N GLY A 50 13.47 -2.42 -8.61
CA GLY A 50 13.08 -1.04 -8.88
C GLY A 50 12.99 -0.14 -7.63
N PHE A 51 13.28 -0.64 -6.45
CA PHE A 51 13.21 0.15 -5.21
C PHE A 51 14.40 1.09 -5.00
N ASP A 52 15.47 0.91 -5.76
CA ASP A 52 16.67 1.77 -5.67
C ASP A 52 16.39 3.17 -6.27
N ASP A 53 15.45 3.24 -7.21
CA ASP A 53 15.04 4.44 -7.92
C ASP A 53 13.88 5.20 -7.25
N LEU A 54 13.52 4.83 -6.01
CA LEU A 54 12.48 5.54 -5.28
C LEU A 54 12.82 7.02 -5.11
N PRO A 55 11.87 7.94 -5.39
CA PRO A 55 12.06 9.36 -5.15
C PRO A 55 12.46 9.62 -3.69
N ARG A 56 13.30 10.63 -3.48
CA ARG A 56 13.71 11.07 -2.15
C ARG A 56 12.97 12.34 -1.79
N GLY A 57 12.15 12.28 -0.76
CA GLY A 57 11.47 13.47 -0.25
C GLY A 57 12.41 14.37 0.58
N GLU A 58 11.84 15.40 1.20
CA GLU A 58 12.57 16.39 2.02
C GLU A 58 13.45 15.78 3.12
N THR A 59 13.08 14.61 3.63
CA THR A 59 13.87 13.88 4.64
C THR A 59 15.11 13.19 4.07
N GLY A 60 15.35 13.23 2.76
CA GLY A 60 16.43 12.53 2.05
C GLY A 60 16.27 11.00 1.97
N ARG A 61 15.23 10.45 2.58
CA ARG A 61 14.98 8.99 2.56
C ARG A 61 14.25 8.59 1.30
N ALA A 62 14.62 7.45 0.73
CA ALA A 62 13.93 6.86 -0.41
C ALA A 62 12.46 6.58 -0.07
N GLY A 63 11.54 6.94 -0.96
CA GLY A 63 10.10 6.78 -0.78
C GLY A 63 9.42 7.76 0.18
N ALA A 64 10.15 8.70 0.80
CA ALA A 64 9.55 9.71 1.67
C ALA A 64 8.62 10.63 0.88
N GLY A 65 7.39 10.83 1.37
CA GLY A 65 6.40 11.66 0.68
C GLY A 65 5.82 11.04 -0.60
N CYS A 66 6.05 9.73 -0.83
CA CYS A 66 5.52 9.03 -2.00
C CYS A 66 4.24 8.27 -1.68
N LEU A 67 3.34 8.21 -2.66
CA LEU A 67 2.19 7.32 -2.67
C LEU A 67 2.57 6.04 -3.42
N ILE A 68 2.66 4.95 -2.71
CA ILE A 68 2.96 3.63 -3.25
C ILE A 68 1.64 2.95 -3.63
N VAL A 69 1.40 2.78 -4.92
CA VAL A 69 0.13 2.24 -5.43
C VAL A 69 0.35 0.83 -5.94
N VAL A 70 -0.23 -0.14 -5.25
CA VAL A 70 0.06 -1.57 -5.43
C VAL A 70 -1.08 -2.28 -6.13
N ALA A 71 -0.80 -2.97 -7.20
CA ALA A 71 -1.71 -3.86 -7.90
C ALA A 71 -0.95 -5.06 -8.51
N PRO A 72 -1.62 -6.21 -8.64
CA PRO A 72 -2.94 -6.53 -8.11
C PRO A 72 -2.95 -6.75 -6.60
N HIS A 73 -4.15 -6.66 -5.99
CA HIS A 73 -4.37 -7.06 -4.59
C HIS A 73 -5.19 -8.35 -4.54
N ARG A 74 -4.53 -9.45 -4.28
CA ARG A 74 -5.10 -10.81 -4.37
C ARG A 74 -5.25 -11.49 -3.03
N ALA A 75 -4.41 -11.11 -2.05
CA ALA A 75 -4.35 -11.81 -0.79
C ALA A 75 -4.09 -10.84 0.37
N TRP A 76 -4.53 -11.23 1.55
CA TRP A 76 -4.28 -10.50 2.80
C TRP A 76 -2.79 -10.33 3.13
N ILE A 77 -1.93 -11.16 2.54
CA ILE A 77 -0.48 -11.13 2.73
C ILE A 77 0.22 -10.03 1.92
N ASP A 78 -0.42 -9.46 0.91
CA ASP A 78 0.20 -8.48 -0.01
C ASP A 78 0.88 -7.30 0.70
N PRO A 79 0.30 -6.66 1.73
CA PRO A 79 0.98 -5.60 2.47
C PRO A 79 2.26 -6.09 3.17
N PHE A 80 2.29 -7.34 3.63
CA PHE A 80 3.46 -7.91 4.31
C PHE A 80 4.57 -8.28 3.33
N LEU A 81 4.22 -8.71 2.12
CA LEU A 81 5.19 -8.94 1.04
C LEU A 81 5.81 -7.62 0.59
N LEU A 82 5.01 -6.57 0.44
CA LEU A 82 5.51 -5.22 0.18
C LEU A 82 6.46 -4.77 1.30
N LEU A 83 6.10 -4.97 2.57
CA LEU A 83 6.96 -4.63 3.71
C LEU A 83 8.26 -5.47 3.72
N ALA A 84 8.19 -6.75 3.34
CA ALA A 84 9.36 -7.61 3.20
C ALA A 84 10.31 -7.14 2.08
N ALA A 85 9.77 -6.64 0.97
CA ALA A 85 10.51 -6.08 -0.16
C ALA A 85 11.03 -4.66 0.11
N TRP A 86 10.40 -3.91 1.04
CA TRP A 86 10.71 -2.49 1.28
C TRP A 86 12.16 -2.27 1.71
N PRO A 87 12.89 -1.30 1.10
CA PRO A 87 14.32 -1.13 1.37
C PRO A 87 14.62 -0.78 2.83
N ARG A 88 15.75 -1.27 3.33
CA ARG A 88 16.26 -0.87 4.64
C ARG A 88 16.72 0.58 4.60
N GLY A 89 16.32 1.37 5.58
CA GLY A 89 16.67 2.80 5.64
C GLY A 89 15.79 3.72 4.79
N ALA A 90 14.88 3.18 3.97
CA ALA A 90 13.84 3.96 3.32
C ALA A 90 12.88 4.59 4.33
N ALA A 91 12.00 5.46 3.85
CA ALA A 91 10.92 6.04 4.65
C ALA A 91 10.05 4.94 5.29
N ARG A 92 9.40 5.26 6.41
CA ARG A 92 8.44 4.31 6.99
C ARG A 92 7.32 4.06 6.01
N LEU A 93 7.10 2.80 5.67
CA LEU A 93 5.95 2.37 4.90
C LEU A 93 4.74 2.27 5.82
N VAL A 94 3.66 2.93 5.44
CA VAL A 94 2.36 2.84 6.12
C VAL A 94 1.26 2.55 5.12
N TRP A 95 0.13 1.99 5.56
CA TRP A 95 -1.03 1.75 4.71
C TRP A 95 -2.33 1.86 5.49
N PHE A 96 -3.42 2.16 4.78
CA PHE A 96 -4.74 2.17 5.38
C PHE A 96 -5.27 0.75 5.57
N GLY A 97 -5.86 0.48 6.72
CA GLY A 97 -6.48 -0.79 7.06
C GLY A 97 -7.86 -0.63 7.64
N ASP A 98 -8.70 -1.66 7.50
CA ASP A 98 -10.04 -1.67 8.04
C ASP A 98 -10.04 -1.64 9.57
N GLY A 99 -10.53 -0.54 10.14
CA GLY A 99 -10.56 -0.29 11.57
C GLY A 99 -11.32 -1.36 12.38
N PRO A 100 -12.54 -1.79 11.97
CA PRO A 100 -13.25 -2.90 12.57
C PRO A 100 -12.43 -4.19 12.65
N THR A 101 -11.77 -4.58 11.55
CA THR A 101 -10.89 -5.76 11.54
C THR A 101 -9.71 -5.61 12.50
N MET A 102 -9.13 -4.40 12.60
CA MET A 102 -8.03 -4.13 13.54
C MET A 102 -8.46 -4.17 15.00
N SER A 103 -9.69 -3.74 15.30
CA SER A 103 -10.21 -3.69 16.68
C SER A 103 -10.73 -5.03 17.20
N ARG A 104 -10.81 -6.06 16.36
CA ARG A 104 -11.42 -7.36 16.67
C ARG A 104 -10.72 -8.11 17.80
N SER A 105 -9.41 -7.92 18.01
CA SER A 105 -8.65 -8.55 19.08
C SER A 105 -7.54 -7.64 19.61
N TRP A 106 -7.17 -7.83 20.88
CA TRP A 106 -6.17 -7.00 21.56
C TRP A 106 -4.80 -7.04 20.87
N TRP A 107 -4.36 -8.22 20.37
CA TRP A 107 -3.08 -8.39 19.70
C TRP A 107 -3.04 -7.67 18.33
N ARG A 108 -4.17 -7.62 17.60
CA ARG A 108 -4.27 -6.85 16.34
C ARG A 108 -4.13 -5.36 16.59
N ARG A 109 -4.80 -4.84 17.63
CA ARG A 109 -4.67 -3.43 18.05
C ARG A 109 -3.25 -3.07 18.47
N TRP A 110 -2.49 -4.03 18.98
CA TRP A 110 -1.10 -3.83 19.34
C TRP A 110 -0.15 -3.96 18.14
N LEU A 111 -0.34 -4.95 17.28
CA LEU A 111 0.57 -5.35 16.21
C LEU A 111 0.44 -4.47 14.96
N PHE A 112 -0.78 -4.26 14.45
CA PHE A 112 -1.00 -3.65 13.16
C PHE A 112 -0.51 -2.21 13.05
N PRO A 113 -0.72 -1.31 14.04
CA PRO A 113 -0.12 0.03 13.99
C PRO A 113 1.41 0.02 13.96
N ARG A 114 2.04 -0.96 14.61
CA ARG A 114 3.51 -1.12 14.60
C ARG A 114 4.03 -1.56 13.24
N LEU A 115 3.25 -2.34 12.52
CA LEU A 115 3.53 -2.69 11.13
C LEU A 115 3.30 -1.54 10.14
N GLY A 116 2.70 -0.43 10.58
CA GLY A 116 2.42 0.73 9.72
C GLY A 116 0.96 0.82 9.27
N MET A 117 0.07 -0.05 9.77
CA MET A 117 -1.34 0.02 9.41
C MET A 117 -2.05 1.15 10.17
N ILE A 118 -2.68 2.05 9.43
CA ILE A 118 -3.49 3.15 9.94
C ILE A 118 -4.95 2.73 9.87
N PRO A 119 -5.65 2.58 11.02
CA PRO A 119 -7.05 2.16 11.02
C PRO A 119 -7.93 3.25 10.43
N ILE A 120 -8.77 2.88 9.48
CA ILE A 120 -9.81 3.75 8.94
C ILE A 120 -11.17 3.09 9.13
N ALA A 121 -12.18 3.90 9.50
CA ALA A 121 -13.55 3.41 9.57
C ALA A 121 -14.23 3.61 8.20
N PRO A 122 -14.86 2.59 7.64
CA PRO A 122 -15.62 2.72 6.39
C PRO A 122 -16.64 3.87 6.47
N GLY A 123 -16.60 4.77 5.48
CA GLY A 123 -17.54 5.90 5.41
C GLY A 123 -17.24 7.10 6.33
N SER A 124 -16.19 7.04 7.16
CA SER A 124 -15.80 8.17 7.99
C SER A 124 -15.08 9.26 7.18
N GLY A 125 -15.51 10.51 7.32
CA GLY A 125 -14.79 11.70 6.84
C GLY A 125 -14.87 12.03 5.35
N GLY A 126 -15.29 11.11 4.49
CA GLY A 126 -15.37 11.35 3.03
C GLY A 126 -14.02 11.53 2.34
N PRO A 127 -14.01 11.73 1.00
CA PRO A 127 -12.78 11.76 0.20
C PRO A 127 -11.78 12.86 0.61
N ARG A 128 -12.29 14.01 1.06
CA ARG A 128 -11.45 15.14 1.48
C ARG A 128 -10.67 14.84 2.76
N ALA A 129 -11.29 14.22 3.75
CA ALA A 129 -10.61 13.85 4.99
C ALA A 129 -9.49 12.83 4.73
N TYR A 130 -9.70 11.88 3.80
CA TYR A 130 -8.64 10.97 3.37
C TYR A 130 -7.50 11.68 2.66
N ALA A 131 -7.80 12.69 1.83
CA ALA A 131 -6.78 13.47 1.15
C ALA A 131 -5.94 14.30 2.14
N GLU A 132 -6.58 14.96 3.08
CA GLU A 132 -5.91 15.72 4.16
C GLU A 132 -5.01 14.82 5.01
N LEU A 133 -5.51 13.63 5.39
CA LEU A 133 -4.72 12.65 6.11
C LEU A 133 -3.51 12.16 5.31
N THR A 134 -3.72 11.84 4.03
CA THR A 134 -2.63 11.44 3.13
C THR A 134 -1.55 12.51 3.11
N ALA A 135 -1.92 13.78 2.95
CA ALA A 135 -0.99 14.89 2.97
C ALA A 135 -0.23 14.98 4.31
N GLN A 136 -0.91 14.78 5.46
CA GLN A 136 -0.27 14.76 6.78
C GLN A 136 0.74 13.62 6.93
N VAL A 137 0.39 12.41 6.48
CA VAL A 137 1.28 11.23 6.52
C VAL A 137 2.53 11.47 5.69
N MET A 138 2.36 12.05 4.50
CA MET A 138 3.47 12.31 3.58
C MET A 138 4.37 13.45 4.04
N SER A 139 3.80 14.56 4.54
CA SER A 139 4.57 15.68 5.10
C SER A 139 5.38 15.27 6.33
N ALA A 140 4.92 14.26 7.06
CA ALA A 140 5.67 13.65 8.14
C ALA A 140 6.82 12.72 7.65
N GLY A 141 7.04 12.60 6.34
CA GLY A 141 8.13 11.86 5.71
C GLY A 141 7.91 10.35 5.61
N ALA A 142 6.67 9.88 5.71
CA ALA A 142 6.33 8.47 5.45
C ALA A 142 6.05 8.21 3.96
N ALA A 143 6.09 6.94 3.55
CA ALA A 143 5.54 6.42 2.31
C ALA A 143 4.17 5.80 2.60
N LEU A 144 3.13 6.17 1.85
CA LEU A 144 1.80 5.61 2.03
C LEU A 144 1.48 4.59 0.93
N ALA A 145 1.21 3.35 1.31
CA ALA A 145 0.78 2.32 0.37
C ALA A 145 -0.75 2.25 0.28
N ILE A 146 -1.24 2.09 -0.94
CA ILE A 146 -2.66 1.95 -1.26
C ILE A 146 -2.86 0.82 -2.26
N PHE A 147 -3.95 0.07 -2.09
CA PHE A 147 -4.42 -0.97 -2.99
C PHE A 147 -5.70 -0.46 -3.68
N PRO A 148 -5.62 0.04 -4.94
CA PRO A 148 -6.72 0.75 -5.58
C PRO A 148 -7.74 -0.15 -6.25
N GLU A 149 -7.55 -1.46 -6.24
CA GLU A 149 -8.42 -2.39 -6.96
C GLU A 149 -9.81 -2.53 -6.35
N LYS A 150 -10.81 -2.60 -7.22
CA LYS A 150 -12.22 -2.84 -6.89
C LYS A 150 -12.82 -3.88 -7.85
N GLY A 151 -13.91 -4.50 -7.40
CA GLY A 151 -14.69 -5.43 -8.22
C GLY A 151 -14.35 -6.90 -8.01
N PRO A 152 -14.93 -7.77 -8.83
CA PRO A 152 -14.74 -9.22 -8.73
C PRO A 152 -13.29 -9.62 -9.03
N PRO A 153 -12.88 -10.83 -8.64
CA PRO A 153 -11.59 -11.38 -9.02
C PRO A 153 -11.38 -11.35 -10.54
N SER A 154 -10.15 -11.07 -10.97
CA SER A 154 -9.69 -11.14 -12.36
C SER A 154 -8.58 -12.18 -12.49
N PRO A 155 -8.23 -12.62 -13.72
CA PRO A 155 -7.08 -13.48 -13.97
C PRO A 155 -5.78 -12.94 -13.35
N PRO A 156 -4.80 -13.80 -13.02
CA PRO A 156 -3.55 -13.37 -12.36
C PRO A 156 -2.74 -12.33 -13.14
N GLU A 157 -2.81 -12.38 -14.46
CA GLU A 157 -2.14 -11.50 -15.42
C GLU A 157 -2.85 -10.17 -15.65
N GLU A 158 -4.04 -9.98 -15.07
CA GLU A 158 -4.85 -8.78 -15.22
C GLU A 158 -5.09 -8.09 -13.88
N THR A 159 -5.25 -6.78 -13.91
CA THR A 159 -5.75 -6.02 -12.75
C THR A 159 -7.28 -5.97 -12.77
N ARG A 160 -7.89 -5.87 -11.59
CA ARG A 160 -9.29 -5.48 -11.46
C ARG A 160 -9.46 -4.00 -11.84
N THR A 161 -10.69 -3.52 -11.82
CA THR A 161 -10.94 -2.09 -12.04
C THR A 161 -10.15 -1.25 -11.04
N ILE A 162 -9.31 -0.36 -11.57
CA ILE A 162 -8.52 0.58 -10.76
C ILE A 162 -9.39 1.77 -10.38
N ALA A 163 -9.60 1.97 -9.09
CA ALA A 163 -10.36 3.11 -8.58
C ALA A 163 -9.49 4.38 -8.60
N PRO A 164 -10.02 5.53 -9.05
CA PRO A 164 -9.26 6.78 -9.16
C PRO A 164 -8.95 7.44 -7.81
N GLY A 165 -9.38 6.86 -6.69
CA GLY A 165 -9.20 7.42 -5.37
C GLY A 165 -7.76 7.79 -5.05
N PHE A 166 -6.80 6.93 -5.38
CA PHE A 166 -5.38 7.20 -5.15
C PHE A 166 -4.89 8.46 -5.90
N ALA A 167 -5.40 8.69 -7.11
CA ALA A 167 -4.99 9.84 -7.93
C ALA A 167 -5.43 11.17 -7.29
N TYR A 168 -6.63 11.22 -6.69
CA TYR A 168 -7.07 12.38 -5.92
C TYR A 168 -6.17 12.62 -4.70
N LEU A 169 -5.76 11.57 -4.00
CA LEU A 169 -4.88 11.67 -2.83
C LEU A 169 -3.49 12.18 -3.24
N ALA A 170 -2.92 11.63 -4.31
CA ALA A 170 -1.63 12.05 -4.84
C ALA A 170 -1.62 13.51 -5.29
N LEU A 171 -2.61 13.91 -6.08
CA LEU A 171 -2.76 15.29 -6.56
C LEU A 171 -2.95 16.28 -5.42
N HIS A 172 -3.77 15.94 -4.42
CA HIS A 172 -4.00 16.80 -3.25
C HIS A 172 -2.73 17.01 -2.44
N ALA A 173 -1.94 15.96 -2.25
CA ALA A 173 -0.70 16.00 -1.49
C ALA A 173 0.52 16.50 -2.29
N GLY A 174 0.43 16.60 -3.62
CA GLY A 174 1.57 16.88 -4.49
C GLY A 174 2.62 15.76 -4.47
N ALA A 175 2.18 14.51 -4.32
CA ALA A 175 3.05 13.38 -4.05
C ALA A 175 3.37 12.58 -5.31
N PHE A 176 4.61 12.12 -5.46
CA PHE A 176 4.95 11.14 -6.47
C PHE A 176 4.13 9.86 -6.29
N VAL A 177 3.58 9.34 -7.38
CA VAL A 177 2.95 8.02 -7.40
C VAL A 177 3.97 7.00 -7.87
N VAL A 178 4.28 6.02 -7.03
CA VAL A 178 5.14 4.90 -7.40
C VAL A 178 4.25 3.68 -7.64
N PRO A 179 4.05 3.25 -8.89
CA PRO A 179 3.34 2.03 -9.18
C PRO A 179 4.17 0.84 -8.69
N VAL A 180 3.53 -0.11 -8.02
CA VAL A 180 4.15 -1.37 -7.60
C VAL A 180 3.34 -2.53 -8.13
N VAL A 181 3.99 -3.43 -8.85
CA VAL A 181 3.40 -4.68 -9.33
C VAL A 181 3.75 -5.78 -8.35
N LEU A 182 2.72 -6.48 -7.87
CA LEU A 182 2.87 -7.61 -6.97
C LEU A 182 2.26 -8.86 -7.61
N ALA A 183 3.05 -9.89 -7.89
CA ALA A 183 2.58 -11.10 -8.55
C ALA A 183 2.89 -12.37 -7.75
N GLY A 184 2.11 -13.43 -8.01
CA GLY A 184 2.24 -14.74 -7.37
C GLY A 184 1.31 -14.98 -6.18
N THR A 185 0.60 -13.96 -5.68
CA THR A 185 -0.22 -14.08 -4.44
C THR A 185 -1.60 -14.69 -4.63
N HIS A 186 -2.00 -14.97 -5.85
CA HIS A 186 -3.24 -15.70 -6.14
C HIS A 186 -3.17 -17.19 -5.75
N HIS A 187 -1.97 -17.70 -5.47
CA HIS A 187 -1.74 -19.07 -5.04
C HIS A 187 -0.64 -19.14 -3.99
N ILE A 188 -1.02 -19.20 -2.71
CA ILE A 188 -0.09 -19.16 -1.59
C ILE A 188 0.12 -20.57 -1.06
N VAL A 189 1.30 -21.13 -1.29
CA VAL A 189 1.75 -22.42 -0.78
C VAL A 189 3.17 -22.32 -0.24
N ARG A 190 3.64 -23.33 0.48
CA ARG A 190 5.05 -23.39 0.90
C ARG A 190 5.95 -23.45 -0.35
N GLY A 191 6.98 -22.61 -0.38
CA GLY A 191 7.90 -22.52 -1.52
C GLY A 191 7.39 -21.63 -2.66
N SER A 192 6.27 -20.90 -2.48
CA SER A 192 5.81 -19.93 -3.48
C SER A 192 6.86 -18.85 -3.73
N SER A 193 6.91 -18.40 -4.98
CA SER A 193 7.69 -17.23 -5.39
C SER A 193 6.77 -16.05 -5.64
N PHE A 194 7.16 -14.90 -5.12
CA PHE A 194 6.45 -13.64 -5.29
C PHE A 194 7.38 -12.63 -5.93
N THR A 195 6.87 -11.78 -6.80
CA THR A 195 7.61 -10.62 -7.29
C THR A 195 6.97 -9.35 -6.78
N VAL A 196 7.80 -8.40 -6.38
CA VAL A 196 7.39 -7.07 -5.91
C VAL A 196 8.26 -6.05 -6.64
N ASP A 197 7.70 -5.42 -7.65
CA ASP A 197 8.46 -4.56 -8.57
C ASP A 197 7.96 -3.13 -8.49
N ALA A 198 8.81 -2.21 -8.03
CA ALA A 198 8.55 -0.78 -8.11
C ALA A 198 8.86 -0.30 -9.54
N LEU A 199 7.91 0.42 -10.14
CA LEU A 199 8.08 1.00 -11.47
C LEU A 199 8.52 2.47 -11.36
N ALA A 200 8.84 3.08 -12.50
CA ALA A 200 9.19 4.49 -12.55
C ALA A 200 8.09 5.37 -11.92
N ALA A 201 8.51 6.28 -11.07
CA ALA A 201 7.60 7.18 -10.39
C ALA A 201 6.87 8.10 -11.39
N LEU A 202 5.57 8.26 -11.18
CA LEU A 202 4.73 9.20 -11.91
C LEU A 202 4.70 10.52 -11.15
N ASP A 203 5.24 11.56 -11.76
CA ASP A 203 5.20 12.91 -11.21
C ASP A 203 3.78 13.50 -11.37
N VAL A 204 3.30 14.13 -10.33
CA VAL A 204 2.00 14.81 -10.29
C VAL A 204 2.12 16.35 -10.25
N ALA A 205 3.34 16.87 -10.44
CA ALA A 205 3.66 18.29 -10.29
C ALA A 205 3.34 18.85 -8.89
N ALA A 206 2.75 20.04 -8.79
CA ALA A 206 2.43 20.65 -7.52
C ALA A 206 1.12 20.11 -6.89
N ALA A 207 1.01 20.26 -5.58
CA ALA A 207 -0.22 19.97 -4.84
C ALA A 207 -1.41 20.79 -5.39
N ASP A 208 -2.56 20.16 -5.50
CA ASP A 208 -3.79 20.78 -6.02
C ASP A 208 -4.91 20.74 -4.97
N GLN A 209 -5.15 21.87 -4.34
CA GLN A 209 -6.23 22.03 -3.34
C GLN A 209 -7.64 21.98 -3.99
N GLN A 210 -7.72 22.17 -5.30
CA GLN A 210 -8.96 22.11 -6.08
C GLN A 210 -9.14 20.78 -6.81
N VAL A 211 -8.45 19.74 -6.39
CA VAL A 211 -8.46 18.41 -7.02
C VAL A 211 -9.86 17.81 -7.23
N PHE A 212 -10.83 18.18 -6.39
CA PHE A 212 -12.22 17.73 -6.52
C PHE A 212 -13.06 18.55 -7.51
N SER A 213 -12.51 19.64 -8.08
CA SER A 213 -13.13 20.41 -9.16
C SER A 213 -13.12 19.66 -10.50
N PRO A 214 -13.87 20.12 -11.52
CA PRO A 214 -13.86 19.47 -12.84
C PRO A 214 -12.46 19.33 -13.48
N PRO A 215 -11.57 20.35 -13.48
CA PRO A 215 -10.20 20.21 -13.94
C PRO A 215 -9.39 19.17 -13.15
N GLY A 216 -9.53 19.15 -11.82
CA GLY A 216 -8.86 18.17 -10.97
C GLY A 216 -9.32 16.74 -11.23
N ARG A 217 -10.60 16.53 -11.52
CA ARG A 217 -11.13 15.21 -11.91
C ARG A 217 -10.52 14.69 -13.19
N ARG A 218 -10.31 15.57 -14.20
CA ARG A 218 -9.61 15.20 -15.44
C ARG A 218 -8.19 14.76 -15.16
N ARG A 219 -7.43 15.54 -14.39
CA ARG A 219 -6.07 15.18 -13.97
C ARG A 219 -6.00 13.85 -13.22
N ALA A 220 -6.95 13.60 -12.33
CA ALA A 220 -7.05 12.32 -11.61
C ALA A 220 -7.33 11.15 -12.55
N ALA A 221 -8.18 11.33 -13.57
CA ALA A 221 -8.44 10.32 -14.58
C ALA A 221 -7.20 10.05 -15.44
N GLU A 222 -6.48 11.08 -15.87
CA GLU A 222 -5.23 10.97 -16.64
C GLU A 222 -4.14 10.23 -15.84
N LEU A 223 -3.97 10.58 -14.56
CA LEU A 223 -3.02 9.89 -13.69
C LEU A 223 -3.40 8.42 -13.46
N THR A 224 -4.70 8.13 -13.31
CA THR A 224 -5.21 6.76 -13.16
C THR A 224 -4.92 5.94 -14.42
N GLU A 225 -5.08 6.52 -15.58
CA GLU A 225 -4.80 5.84 -16.86
C GLU A 225 -3.30 5.58 -17.04
N ARG A 226 -2.45 6.58 -16.75
CA ARG A 226 -0.99 6.40 -16.76
C ARG A 226 -0.55 5.27 -15.83
N TYR A 227 -1.09 5.21 -14.63
CA TYR A 227 -0.85 4.13 -13.68
C TYR A 227 -1.29 2.77 -14.24
N ARG A 228 -2.53 2.69 -14.78
CA ARG A 228 -3.08 1.45 -15.33
C ARG A 228 -2.21 0.91 -16.46
N MET A 229 -1.76 1.77 -17.37
CA MET A 229 -0.87 1.39 -18.47
C MET A 229 0.48 0.87 -17.97
N ALA A 230 1.10 1.55 -16.99
CA ALA A 230 2.36 1.13 -16.44
C ALA A 230 2.28 -0.28 -15.82
N VAL A 231 1.23 -0.55 -15.04
CA VAL A 231 1.00 -1.87 -14.42
C VAL A 231 0.69 -2.94 -15.47
N ALA A 232 -0.19 -2.64 -16.44
CA ALA A 232 -0.60 -3.59 -17.48
C ALA A 232 0.56 -4.05 -18.37
N THR A 233 1.58 -3.21 -18.57
CA THR A 233 2.76 -3.55 -19.34
C THR A 233 3.65 -4.59 -18.65
N VAL A 234 3.71 -4.59 -17.32
CA VAL A 234 4.66 -5.38 -16.54
C VAL A 234 4.02 -6.65 -15.95
N LEU A 235 2.77 -6.56 -15.51
CA LEU A 235 2.09 -7.61 -14.74
C LEU A 235 2.06 -8.99 -15.44
N PRO A 236 1.78 -9.12 -16.77
CA PRO A 236 1.73 -10.44 -17.41
C PRO A 236 3.06 -11.19 -17.32
N GLY A 237 4.18 -10.51 -17.59
CA GLY A 237 5.51 -11.09 -17.49
C GLY A 237 5.87 -11.51 -16.05
N ARG A 238 5.46 -10.72 -15.06
CA ARG A 238 5.72 -11.03 -13.64
C ARG A 238 4.85 -12.17 -13.12
N SER A 239 3.61 -12.24 -13.53
CA SER A 239 2.73 -13.38 -13.22
C SER A 239 3.29 -14.68 -13.79
N ALA A 240 3.72 -14.68 -15.04
CA ALA A 240 4.35 -15.86 -15.66
C ALA A 240 5.63 -16.30 -14.93
N LEU A 241 6.47 -15.35 -14.48
CA LEU A 241 7.68 -15.67 -13.71
C LEU A 241 7.35 -16.28 -12.33
N ALA A 242 6.35 -15.77 -11.64
CA ALA A 242 5.91 -16.32 -10.36
C ALA A 242 5.33 -17.73 -10.52
N ASP A 243 4.57 -17.96 -11.58
CA ASP A 243 3.95 -19.24 -11.89
C ASP A 243 4.97 -20.31 -12.31
N GLY A 244 5.95 -19.95 -13.13
CA GLY A 244 7.00 -20.86 -13.58
C GLY A 244 7.91 -21.36 -12.45
N ARG A 245 7.86 -20.74 -11.27
CA ARG A 245 8.65 -21.12 -10.08
C ARG A 245 7.84 -21.85 -9.01
N ARG A 246 6.62 -22.31 -9.32
CA ARG A 246 5.77 -23.02 -8.36
C ARG A 246 6.33 -24.37 -8.00
N PRO A 247 6.31 -24.75 -6.71
CA PRO A 247 6.56 -26.12 -6.31
C PRO A 247 5.41 -27.03 -6.79
N ALA A 248 5.74 -28.23 -7.25
CA ALA A 248 4.81 -29.20 -7.82
C ALA A 248 3.74 -29.79 -6.85
N GLN A 249 3.64 -29.33 -5.62
CA GLN A 249 2.77 -29.94 -4.61
C GLN A 249 1.90 -28.95 -3.85
N ASP A 250 0.59 -29.14 -3.99
CA ASP A 250 -0.54 -28.37 -3.42
C ASP A 250 -0.79 -28.60 -1.89
N ARG A 251 0.17 -29.09 -1.13
CA ARG A 251 -0.04 -29.59 0.26
C ARG A 251 -0.39 -28.52 1.32
N TRP A 252 -0.38 -27.23 0.99
CA TRP A 252 -0.49 -26.15 1.97
C TRP A 252 -1.62 -25.14 1.70
N ARG A 253 -2.63 -25.53 0.91
CA ARG A 253 -3.81 -24.67 0.60
C ARG A 253 -4.53 -24.16 1.85
N TRP A 254 -4.44 -24.89 2.96
CA TRP A 254 -5.07 -24.54 4.23
C TRP A 254 -4.56 -23.24 4.84
N LEU A 255 -3.31 -22.81 4.55
CA LEU A 255 -2.80 -21.52 5.02
C LEU A 255 -3.53 -20.31 4.42
N ALA A 256 -4.11 -20.47 3.24
CA ALA A 256 -4.91 -19.43 2.61
C ALA A 256 -6.27 -19.22 3.29
N THR A 257 -6.78 -20.25 4.01
CA THR A 257 -8.10 -20.22 4.66
C THR A 257 -8.06 -19.77 6.12
N LEU A 258 -6.91 -19.64 6.74
CA LEU A 258 -6.78 -19.27 8.16
C LEU A 258 -7.23 -17.83 8.51
N PHE A 259 -7.54 -17.01 7.50
CA PHE A 259 -7.82 -15.59 7.69
C PHE A 259 -9.08 -15.07 6.95
N HIS A 260 -9.91 -16.00 6.45
CA HIS A 260 -11.27 -15.67 5.97
C HIS A 260 -12.29 -15.65 7.09
#